data_852d7e6c3508796a2d04b31d02c4d430
#
_entry.id   852d7e6c3508796a2d04b31d02c4d430
#
_cell.length_a   1.000
_cell.length_b   1.000
_cell.length_c   1.000
_cell.angle_alpha   90.00
_cell.angle_beta   90.00
_cell.angle_gamma   90.00
#
_symmetry.space_group_name_H-M   'P 1'
#
loop_
_entity.id
_entity.type
_entity.pdbx_description
1 polymer ?
#
loop_
_entity_poly.entity_id
_entity_poly.type
_entity_poly.pdbx_seq_one_letter_code
_entity_poly.pdbx_strand_id
1 'polypeptide(L)'
;KPKDIAMKMNIKQQYLLRLLGLEKKGALTDFEAFALKGNLDFRKASAVADMLVWYSKEAGIPKLAKVTRKRVMDAAEDVKTAFDMLDMLECGCVSPFDKVYPNGFFSLLDIKHHVIHPPYLFCKGNVDLLLKIRLSMVVSQAFSENDESLTEGIIQGLKDIGALPLIPVTNFMCRKLVRHCMNCGIIPVLLLPGGLDGFLLDADNPYADILCDVMEADGLLVKVNPPGVKQSKPVVIKTLLHVAGFSPNVITYYTLSEGQSDTMFESAIANKMQVFVPDNLVSSGTCLSQNPVSKRKDVVYLKQGFKICGLLR
;
A
#
# COMPACT_ATOMS: atom_id res chain seq x y z
N LYS A 1 -2.25 3.15 -27.75
CA LYS A 1 -1.38 3.22 -26.55
C LYS A 1 -1.13 4.70 -26.31
N PRO A 2 -1.49 5.29 -25.14
CA PRO A 2 -1.05 6.63 -24.80
C PRO A 2 0.48 6.62 -24.77
N LYS A 3 1.10 7.58 -25.43
CA LYS A 3 2.55 7.81 -25.31
C LYS A 3 2.82 8.12 -23.83
N ASP A 4 3.75 7.40 -23.22
CA ASP A 4 4.28 7.71 -21.89
C ASP A 4 4.93 9.11 -21.95
N ILE A 5 4.14 10.14 -21.70
CA ILE A 5 4.62 11.51 -21.57
C ILE A 5 5.25 11.56 -20.18
N ALA A 6 6.58 11.63 -20.14
CA ALA A 6 7.30 11.82 -18.89
C ALA A 6 6.82 13.13 -18.25
N MET A 7 6.34 13.04 -17.00
CA MET A 7 5.85 14.19 -16.26
C MET A 7 7.00 15.14 -15.95
N LYS A 8 6.85 16.43 -16.25
CA LYS A 8 7.88 17.46 -16.01
C LYS A 8 7.80 18.03 -14.59
N MET A 9 6.61 17.98 -13.97
CA MET A 9 6.47 18.37 -12.56
C MET A 9 7.24 17.41 -11.65
N ASN A 10 8.00 17.96 -10.71
CA ASN A 10 8.66 17.15 -9.70
C ASN A 10 7.65 16.57 -8.69
N ILE A 11 8.10 15.58 -7.89
CA ILE A 11 7.23 14.84 -6.99
C ILE A 11 6.58 15.74 -5.91
N LYS A 12 7.27 16.78 -5.42
CA LYS A 12 6.73 17.73 -4.44
C LYS A 12 5.58 18.54 -5.04
N GLN A 13 5.70 18.96 -6.30
CA GLN A 13 4.62 19.66 -7.04
C GLN A 13 3.42 18.76 -7.31
N GLN A 14 3.65 17.52 -7.72
CA GLN A 14 2.59 16.53 -7.92
C GLN A 14 1.85 16.28 -6.60
N TYR A 15 2.56 16.13 -5.50
CA TYR A 15 1.98 15.89 -4.19
C TYR A 15 1.20 17.10 -3.67
N LEU A 16 1.71 18.33 -3.90
CA LEU A 16 0.99 19.58 -3.62
C LEU A 16 -0.35 19.63 -4.32
N LEU A 17 -0.37 19.38 -5.62
CA LEU A 17 -1.60 19.40 -6.42
C LEU A 17 -2.60 18.35 -5.96
N ARG A 18 -2.12 17.18 -5.53
CA ARG A 18 -2.96 16.15 -4.93
C ARG A 18 -3.63 16.63 -3.64
N LEU A 19 -2.90 17.28 -2.74
CA LEU A 19 -3.45 17.86 -1.51
C LEU A 19 -4.48 18.96 -1.80
N LEU A 20 -4.36 19.63 -2.94
CA LEU A 20 -5.30 20.65 -3.42
C LEU A 20 -6.51 20.07 -4.17
N GLY A 21 -6.53 18.74 -4.43
CA GLY A 21 -7.69 18.05 -4.97
C GLY A 21 -7.54 17.44 -6.34
N LEU A 22 -6.35 17.45 -6.95
CA LEU A 22 -6.04 16.72 -8.19
C LEU A 22 -5.58 15.29 -7.87
N GLU A 23 -6.51 14.42 -7.52
CA GLU A 23 -6.19 13.08 -6.99
C GLU A 23 -5.95 12.02 -8.08
N LYS A 24 -6.54 12.20 -9.26
CA LYS A 24 -6.44 11.23 -10.37
C LYS A 24 -5.17 11.47 -11.19
N LYS A 25 -4.48 10.37 -11.58
CA LYS A 25 -3.30 10.44 -12.46
C LYS A 25 -3.57 11.24 -13.74
N GLY A 26 -4.68 10.96 -14.45
CA GLY A 26 -5.06 11.68 -15.65
C GLY A 26 -5.26 13.17 -15.41
N ALA A 27 -5.95 13.55 -14.32
CA ALA A 27 -6.18 14.97 -14.00
C ALA A 27 -4.87 15.71 -13.70
N LEU A 28 -3.86 15.06 -13.10
CA LEU A 28 -2.54 15.63 -12.92
C LEU A 28 -1.81 15.83 -14.24
N THR A 29 -1.88 14.86 -15.16
CA THR A 29 -1.27 14.97 -16.49
C THR A 29 -1.92 16.10 -17.31
N ASP A 30 -3.24 16.17 -17.30
CA ASP A 30 -4.00 17.22 -18.02
C ASP A 30 -3.70 18.60 -17.43
N PHE A 31 -3.63 18.71 -16.11
CA PHE A 31 -3.25 19.96 -15.44
C PHE A 31 -1.79 20.35 -15.75
N GLU A 32 -0.87 19.41 -15.82
CA GLU A 32 0.52 19.73 -16.22
C GLU A 32 0.57 20.35 -17.61
N ALA A 33 -0.13 19.75 -18.58
CA ALA A 33 -0.19 20.30 -19.94
C ALA A 33 -0.83 21.71 -19.97
N PHE A 34 -1.85 21.94 -19.14
CA PHE A 34 -2.52 23.22 -18.98
C PHE A 34 -1.59 24.27 -18.32
N ALA A 35 -0.91 23.88 -17.24
CA ALA A 35 0.01 24.74 -16.49
C ALA A 35 1.24 25.15 -17.33
N LEU A 36 1.75 24.26 -18.17
CA LEU A 36 2.86 24.55 -19.09
C LEU A 36 2.46 25.59 -20.15
N LYS A 37 1.24 25.52 -20.70
CA LYS A 37 0.73 26.54 -21.63
C LYS A 37 0.60 27.91 -20.96
N GLY A 38 0.22 27.93 -19.67
CA GLY A 38 0.05 29.13 -18.87
C GLY A 38 1.33 29.63 -18.19
N ASN A 39 2.49 29.00 -18.40
CA ASN A 39 3.76 29.32 -17.74
C ASN A 39 3.64 29.44 -16.21
N LEU A 40 3.01 28.46 -15.56
CA LEU A 40 2.76 28.46 -14.11
C LEU A 40 4.05 28.48 -13.31
N ASP A 41 4.19 29.49 -12.44
CA ASP A 41 5.24 29.54 -11.43
C ASP A 41 4.74 28.91 -10.10
N PHE A 42 5.15 27.69 -9.82
CA PHE A 42 4.79 26.95 -8.60
C PHE A 42 5.31 27.59 -7.30
N ARG A 43 6.25 28.54 -7.38
CA ARG A 43 6.75 29.28 -6.21
C ARG A 43 5.77 30.36 -5.74
N LYS A 44 4.80 30.73 -6.56
CA LYS A 44 3.81 31.77 -6.27
C LYS A 44 2.46 31.15 -5.96
N ALA A 45 2.09 31.10 -4.67
CA ALA A 45 0.83 30.49 -4.22
C ALA A 45 -0.43 31.12 -4.87
N SER A 46 -0.39 32.42 -5.18
CA SER A 46 -1.48 33.09 -5.92
C SER A 46 -1.60 32.54 -7.34
N ALA A 47 -0.47 32.41 -8.06
CA ALA A 47 -0.48 31.89 -9.42
C ALA A 47 -0.99 30.42 -9.48
N VAL A 48 -0.61 29.60 -8.50
CA VAL A 48 -1.13 28.21 -8.39
C VAL A 48 -2.63 28.21 -8.12
N ALA A 49 -3.11 29.06 -7.18
CA ALA A 49 -4.54 29.16 -6.87
C ALA A 49 -5.35 29.60 -8.08
N ASP A 50 -4.93 30.69 -8.75
CA ASP A 50 -5.60 31.23 -9.93
C ASP A 50 -5.66 30.20 -11.07
N MET A 51 -4.56 29.49 -11.31
CA MET A 51 -4.47 28.44 -12.32
C MET A 51 -5.41 27.27 -12.02
N LEU A 52 -5.52 26.84 -10.76
CA LEU A 52 -6.44 25.76 -10.35
C LEU A 52 -7.90 26.18 -10.49
N VAL A 53 -8.24 27.42 -10.12
CA VAL A 53 -9.58 27.98 -10.32
C VAL A 53 -9.94 28.05 -11.81
N TRP A 54 -9.01 28.47 -12.65
CA TRP A 54 -9.21 28.48 -14.09
C TRP A 54 -9.39 27.06 -14.64
N TYR A 55 -8.46 26.14 -14.31
CA TYR A 55 -8.53 24.74 -14.72
C TYR A 55 -9.81 24.02 -14.26
N SER A 56 -10.38 24.41 -13.10
CA SER A 56 -11.63 23.85 -12.62
C SER A 56 -12.80 24.00 -13.59
N LYS A 57 -12.81 25.13 -14.32
CA LYS A 57 -13.84 25.43 -15.32
C LYS A 57 -13.65 24.58 -16.59
N GLU A 58 -12.40 24.42 -17.02
CA GLU A 58 -12.05 23.62 -18.21
C GLU A 58 -12.29 22.11 -17.96
N ALA A 59 -11.88 21.61 -16.78
CA ALA A 59 -11.91 20.19 -16.46
C ALA A 59 -13.19 19.71 -15.77
N GLY A 60 -14.12 20.62 -15.44
CA GLY A 60 -15.35 20.27 -14.73
C GLY A 60 -15.08 19.69 -13.31
N ILE A 61 -14.08 20.22 -12.58
CA ILE A 61 -13.71 19.76 -11.21
C ILE A 61 -14.10 20.85 -10.19
N PRO A 62 -15.35 20.89 -9.70
CA PRO A 62 -15.85 22.01 -8.89
C PRO A 62 -15.08 22.27 -7.60
N LYS A 63 -14.48 21.24 -7.01
CA LYS A 63 -13.68 21.39 -5.77
C LYS A 63 -12.47 22.31 -5.95
N LEU A 64 -11.89 22.39 -7.16
CA LEU A 64 -10.74 23.25 -7.45
C LEU A 64 -11.13 24.73 -7.52
N ALA A 65 -12.38 25.05 -7.85
CA ALA A 65 -12.88 26.43 -7.88
C ALA A 65 -12.84 27.13 -6.52
N LYS A 66 -12.73 26.35 -5.44
CA LYS A 66 -12.70 26.85 -4.04
C LYS A 66 -11.27 26.94 -3.48
N VAL A 67 -10.25 26.64 -4.28
CA VAL A 67 -8.84 26.72 -3.85
C VAL A 67 -8.44 28.19 -3.71
N THR A 68 -8.01 28.56 -2.52
CA THR A 68 -7.55 29.91 -2.20
C THR A 68 -6.03 29.95 -2.09
N ARG A 69 -5.45 31.16 -2.20
CA ARG A 69 -4.01 31.37 -1.92
C ARG A 69 -3.60 30.80 -0.56
N LYS A 70 -4.40 31.03 0.49
CA LYS A 70 -4.13 30.51 1.83
C LYS A 70 -4.06 28.98 1.80
N ARG A 71 -5.03 28.31 1.17
CA ARG A 71 -5.05 26.84 1.05
C ARG A 71 -3.82 26.29 0.32
N VAL A 72 -3.33 27.01 -0.70
CA VAL A 72 -2.08 26.61 -1.41
C VAL A 72 -0.88 26.79 -0.50
N MET A 73 -0.81 27.86 0.29
CA MET A 73 0.29 28.09 1.24
C MET A 73 0.32 27.00 2.33
N ASP A 74 -0.84 26.71 2.93
CA ASP A 74 -0.97 25.66 3.96
C ASP A 74 -0.55 24.29 3.39
N ALA A 75 -1.04 23.93 2.20
CA ALA A 75 -0.65 22.68 1.55
C ALA A 75 0.85 22.63 1.16
N ALA A 76 1.45 23.77 0.78
CA ALA A 76 2.87 23.84 0.48
C ALA A 76 3.74 23.62 1.73
N GLU A 77 3.30 24.13 2.88
CA GLU A 77 3.97 23.88 4.17
C GLU A 77 3.83 22.42 4.60
N ASP A 78 2.63 21.82 4.42
CA ASP A 78 2.41 20.37 4.65
C ASP A 78 3.35 19.52 3.78
N VAL A 79 3.50 19.88 2.49
CA VAL A 79 4.42 19.20 1.56
C VAL A 79 5.86 19.33 2.03
N LYS A 80 6.27 20.57 2.37
CA LYS A 80 7.63 20.84 2.86
C LYS A 80 7.92 19.99 4.09
N THR A 81 7.06 20.05 5.11
CA THR A 81 7.21 19.29 6.36
C THR A 81 7.31 17.79 6.09
N ALA A 82 6.43 17.25 5.23
CA ALA A 82 6.46 15.84 4.89
C ALA A 82 7.77 15.41 4.20
N PHE A 83 8.25 16.21 3.25
CA PHE A 83 9.46 15.86 2.51
C PHE A 83 10.75 16.12 3.32
N ASP A 84 10.79 17.16 4.16
CA ASP A 84 11.90 17.38 5.10
C ASP A 84 12.01 16.20 6.10
N MET A 85 10.86 15.65 6.55
CA MET A 85 10.84 14.43 7.38
C MET A 85 11.34 13.20 6.60
N LEU A 86 10.95 13.04 5.34
CA LEU A 86 11.44 11.94 4.50
C LEU A 86 12.95 12.02 4.29
N ASP A 87 13.46 13.22 4.01
CA ASP A 87 14.90 13.45 3.84
C ASP A 87 15.67 13.12 5.15
N MET A 88 15.14 13.53 6.31
CA MET A 88 15.72 13.21 7.63
C MET A 88 15.74 11.70 7.92
N LEU A 89 14.73 10.96 7.46
CA LEU A 89 14.59 9.52 7.66
C LEU A 89 15.29 8.69 6.56
N GLU A 90 15.94 9.35 5.59
CA GLU A 90 16.49 8.70 4.39
C GLU A 90 15.44 7.87 3.64
N CYS A 91 14.25 8.43 3.51
CA CYS A 91 13.10 7.80 2.87
C CYS A 91 12.77 8.46 1.55
N GLY A 92 12.33 7.66 0.58
CA GLY A 92 11.85 8.12 -0.71
C GLY A 92 10.33 8.20 -0.79
N CYS A 93 9.88 8.80 -1.89
CA CYS A 93 8.47 8.85 -2.24
C CYS A 93 8.31 8.33 -3.68
N VAL A 94 7.47 7.32 -3.88
CA VAL A 94 7.15 6.74 -5.20
C VAL A 94 5.77 7.23 -5.61
N SER A 95 5.70 7.87 -6.77
CA SER A 95 4.48 8.46 -7.32
C SER A 95 3.79 7.51 -8.31
N PRO A 96 2.50 7.71 -8.62
CA PRO A 96 1.79 6.97 -9.66
C PRO A 96 2.37 7.08 -11.08
N PHE A 97 3.39 7.91 -11.28
CA PHE A 97 4.09 8.09 -12.56
C PHE A 97 5.39 7.30 -12.65
N ASP A 98 5.88 6.77 -11.53
CA ASP A 98 7.12 6.00 -11.50
C ASP A 98 6.92 4.60 -12.05
N LYS A 99 7.95 4.07 -12.73
CA LYS A 99 7.90 2.73 -13.35
C LYS A 99 7.74 1.60 -12.34
N VAL A 100 8.23 1.79 -11.12
CA VAL A 100 8.15 0.81 -10.03
C VAL A 100 6.79 0.84 -9.31
N TYR A 101 5.90 1.77 -9.66
CA TYR A 101 4.60 1.92 -9.01
C TYR A 101 3.67 0.74 -9.32
N PRO A 102 3.07 0.07 -8.30
CA PRO A 102 2.23 -1.10 -8.52
C PRO A 102 0.95 -0.76 -9.29
N ASN A 103 0.71 -1.47 -10.40
CA ASN A 103 -0.43 -1.20 -11.29
C ASN A 103 -1.79 -1.45 -10.65
N GLY A 104 -1.89 -2.32 -9.63
CA GLY A 104 -3.12 -2.62 -8.93
C GLY A 104 -3.80 -1.39 -8.31
N PHE A 105 -3.02 -0.35 -7.97
CA PHE A 105 -3.57 0.89 -7.43
C PHE A 105 -4.42 1.70 -8.41
N PHE A 106 -4.28 1.49 -9.72
CA PHE A 106 -5.08 2.23 -10.72
C PHE A 106 -6.52 1.73 -10.84
N SER A 107 -6.80 0.53 -10.34
CA SER A 107 -8.14 -0.09 -10.33
C SER A 107 -8.64 -0.41 -8.91
N LEU A 108 -7.96 0.10 -7.87
CA LEU A 108 -8.27 -0.21 -6.49
C LEU A 108 -9.64 0.34 -6.08
N LEU A 109 -10.45 -0.53 -5.48
CA LEU A 109 -11.78 -0.22 -4.95
C LEU A 109 -11.81 -0.34 -3.42
N ASP A 110 -12.61 0.51 -2.78
CA ASP A 110 -12.97 0.32 -1.37
C ASP A 110 -14.06 -0.77 -1.21
N ILE A 111 -14.43 -1.10 0.03
CA ILE A 111 -15.46 -2.10 0.35
C ILE A 111 -16.86 -1.73 -0.18
N LYS A 112 -17.08 -0.48 -0.56
CA LYS A 112 -18.32 0.02 -1.19
C LYS A 112 -18.21 0.12 -2.70
N HIS A 113 -17.16 -0.45 -3.28
CA HIS A 113 -16.83 -0.40 -4.71
C HIS A 113 -16.58 1.01 -5.27
N HIS A 114 -16.22 1.99 -4.42
CA HIS A 114 -15.75 3.27 -4.88
C HIS A 114 -14.27 3.20 -5.24
N VAL A 115 -13.88 3.90 -6.30
CA VAL A 115 -12.48 3.96 -6.74
C VAL A 115 -11.64 4.69 -5.68
N ILE A 116 -10.61 4.02 -5.17
CA ILE A 116 -9.57 4.64 -4.35
C ILE A 116 -8.54 5.25 -5.30
N HIS A 117 -8.26 6.54 -5.14
CA HIS A 117 -7.23 7.17 -5.95
C HIS A 117 -5.84 6.63 -5.58
N PRO A 118 -4.98 6.35 -6.60
CA PRO A 118 -3.66 5.79 -6.38
C PRO A 118 -2.87 6.63 -5.36
N PRO A 119 -2.46 6.06 -4.21
CA PRO A 119 -1.71 6.81 -3.20
C PRO A 119 -0.29 7.11 -3.67
N TYR A 120 0.40 8.07 -3.04
CA TYR A 120 1.86 8.12 -3.07
C TYR A 120 2.38 7.08 -2.08
N LEU A 121 3.45 6.39 -2.43
CA LEU A 121 4.07 5.40 -1.56
C LEU A 121 5.32 6.02 -0.93
N PHE A 122 5.38 5.97 0.39
CA PHE A 122 6.54 6.45 1.16
C PHE A 122 7.38 5.23 1.53
N CYS A 123 8.65 5.22 1.11
CA CYS A 123 9.48 4.02 1.09
C CYS A 123 10.82 4.26 1.79
N LYS A 124 11.32 3.25 2.52
CA LYS A 124 12.71 3.14 2.95
C LYS A 124 13.28 1.82 2.46
N GLY A 125 14.43 1.88 1.78
CA GLY A 125 15.11 0.71 1.21
C GLY A 125 14.90 0.57 -0.29
N ASN A 126 15.00 -0.66 -0.79
CA ASN A 126 15.07 -0.99 -2.22
C ASN A 126 13.68 -0.96 -2.89
N VAL A 127 13.34 0.15 -3.55
CA VAL A 127 12.02 0.36 -4.17
C VAL A 127 11.75 -0.56 -5.38
N ASP A 128 12.77 -1.14 -6.01
CA ASP A 128 12.59 -2.07 -7.12
C ASP A 128 11.90 -3.37 -6.69
N LEU A 129 11.92 -3.67 -5.39
CA LEU A 129 11.22 -4.81 -4.81
C LEU A 129 9.69 -4.71 -4.95
N LEU A 130 9.13 -3.50 -5.14
CA LEU A 130 7.70 -3.31 -5.44
C LEU A 130 7.27 -4.10 -6.68
N LEU A 131 8.13 -4.25 -7.67
CA LEU A 131 7.85 -4.98 -8.90
C LEU A 131 7.81 -6.51 -8.72
N LYS A 132 8.35 -7.01 -7.60
CA LYS A 132 8.44 -8.45 -7.30
C LYS A 132 7.29 -8.96 -6.42
N ILE A 133 6.45 -8.08 -5.87
CA ILE A 133 5.34 -8.48 -5.02
C ILE A 133 4.29 -9.27 -5.84
N ARG A 134 3.97 -10.49 -5.40
CA ARG A 134 2.95 -11.36 -6.04
C ARG A 134 1.94 -11.93 -5.07
N LEU A 135 2.23 -11.89 -3.78
CA LEU A 135 1.38 -12.43 -2.72
C LEU A 135 1.42 -11.51 -1.52
N SER A 136 0.26 -11.20 -0.95
CA SER A 136 0.18 -10.58 0.36
C SER A 136 -0.10 -11.64 1.42
N MET A 137 0.63 -11.61 2.53
CA MET A 137 0.49 -12.58 3.63
C MET A 137 -0.03 -11.84 4.86
N VAL A 138 -1.27 -12.11 5.23
CA VAL A 138 -1.95 -11.42 6.34
C VAL A 138 -2.19 -12.37 7.48
N VAL A 139 -1.64 -12.07 8.66
CA VAL A 139 -1.77 -12.90 9.87
C VAL A 139 -2.72 -12.29 10.89
N SER A 140 -3.43 -13.17 11.61
CA SER A 140 -4.12 -12.84 12.84
C SER A 140 -3.28 -13.24 14.07
N GLN A 141 -3.87 -13.17 15.27
CA GLN A 141 -3.21 -13.56 16.51
C GLN A 141 -2.94 -15.08 16.66
N ALA A 142 -3.37 -15.91 15.70
CA ALA A 142 -3.34 -17.36 15.80
C ALA A 142 -2.35 -18.06 14.84
N PHE A 143 -1.30 -17.39 14.39
CA PHE A 143 -0.26 -18.03 13.57
C PHE A 143 0.47 -19.14 14.36
N SER A 144 0.36 -20.38 13.92
CA SER A 144 0.80 -21.59 14.61
C SER A 144 1.99 -22.27 13.91
N GLU A 145 2.57 -23.31 14.54
CA GLU A 145 3.62 -24.14 13.92
C GLU A 145 3.16 -24.86 12.65
N ASN A 146 1.88 -25.27 12.61
CA ASN A 146 1.30 -25.86 11.39
C ASN A 146 1.25 -24.85 10.24
N ASP A 147 1.02 -23.57 10.57
CA ASP A 147 1.04 -22.49 9.57
C ASP A 147 2.46 -22.19 9.09
N GLU A 148 3.48 -22.38 9.94
CA GLU A 148 4.89 -22.26 9.54
C GLU A 148 5.26 -23.29 8.48
N SER A 149 4.93 -24.57 8.68
CA SER A 149 5.19 -25.65 7.70
C SER A 149 4.50 -25.41 6.36
N LEU A 150 3.24 -24.93 6.37
CA LEU A 150 2.55 -24.53 5.15
C LEU A 150 3.25 -23.33 4.48
N THR A 151 3.67 -22.35 5.29
CA THR A 151 4.32 -21.14 4.82
C THR A 151 5.65 -21.43 4.14
N GLU A 152 6.42 -22.42 4.60
CA GLU A 152 7.66 -22.86 3.94
C GLU A 152 7.41 -23.29 2.48
N GLY A 153 6.38 -24.07 2.24
CA GLY A 153 5.99 -24.50 0.89
C GLY A 153 5.60 -23.31 -0.01
N ILE A 154 4.91 -22.31 0.56
CA ILE A 154 4.55 -21.08 -0.13
C ILE A 154 5.78 -20.23 -0.45
N ILE A 155 6.69 -20.05 0.52
CA ILE A 155 7.94 -19.31 0.35
C ILE A 155 8.80 -19.95 -0.73
N GLN A 156 8.92 -21.28 -0.73
CA GLN A 156 9.66 -21.98 -1.78
C GLN A 156 9.05 -21.70 -3.16
N GLY A 157 7.72 -21.72 -3.28
CA GLY A 157 7.05 -21.39 -4.53
C GLY A 157 7.26 -19.93 -4.98
N LEU A 158 7.35 -18.98 -4.05
CA LEU A 158 7.69 -17.58 -4.37
C LEU A 158 9.13 -17.45 -4.85
N LYS A 159 10.08 -18.15 -4.20
CA LYS A 159 11.50 -18.17 -4.59
C LYS A 159 11.68 -18.73 -5.99
N ASP A 160 10.97 -19.82 -6.32
CA ASP A 160 11.06 -20.49 -7.63
C ASP A 160 10.67 -19.55 -8.80
N ILE A 161 9.82 -18.55 -8.55
CA ILE A 161 9.41 -17.56 -9.56
C ILE A 161 10.04 -16.17 -9.36
N GLY A 162 10.98 -16.02 -8.41
CA GLY A 162 11.64 -14.76 -8.11
C GLY A 162 10.71 -13.68 -7.55
N ALA A 163 9.61 -14.10 -6.92
CA ALA A 163 8.59 -13.22 -6.33
C ALA A 163 8.82 -13.01 -4.83
N LEU A 164 8.22 -11.95 -4.28
CA LEU A 164 8.29 -11.59 -2.86
C LEU A 164 6.90 -11.52 -2.23
N PRO A 165 6.78 -11.88 -0.94
CA PRO A 165 5.58 -11.60 -0.16
C PRO A 165 5.57 -10.16 0.34
N LEU A 166 4.37 -9.57 0.41
CA LEU A 166 4.06 -8.35 1.15
C LEU A 166 3.44 -8.75 2.49
N ILE A 167 3.97 -8.23 3.60
CA ILE A 167 3.43 -8.48 4.93
C ILE A 167 2.96 -7.15 5.56
N PRO A 168 1.65 -6.95 5.75
CA PRO A 168 1.14 -5.83 6.51
C PRO A 168 1.47 -5.99 8.00
N VAL A 169 2.19 -5.04 8.59
CA VAL A 169 2.61 -5.06 10.01
C VAL A 169 1.48 -4.49 10.86
N THR A 170 0.43 -5.26 11.09
CA THR A 170 -0.80 -4.81 11.76
C THR A 170 -1.01 -5.35 13.16
N ASN A 171 -0.28 -6.39 13.55
CA ASN A 171 -0.32 -7.01 14.87
C ASN A 171 1.01 -7.69 15.21
N PHE A 172 1.17 -8.11 16.48
CA PHE A 172 2.41 -8.70 17.00
C PHE A 172 2.83 -10.00 16.27
N MET A 173 1.89 -10.79 15.78
CA MET A 173 2.19 -12.06 15.09
C MET A 173 2.89 -11.85 13.73
N CYS A 174 2.83 -10.64 13.16
CA CYS A 174 3.60 -10.31 11.97
C CYS A 174 5.11 -10.51 12.18
N ARG A 175 5.63 -10.28 13.40
CA ARG A 175 7.06 -10.52 13.73
C ARG A 175 7.44 -11.97 13.50
N LYS A 176 6.59 -12.91 13.97
CA LYS A 176 6.83 -14.34 13.80
C LYS A 176 6.86 -14.72 12.32
N LEU A 177 5.90 -14.22 11.52
CA LEU A 177 5.83 -14.47 10.09
C LEU A 177 7.04 -13.88 9.34
N VAL A 178 7.43 -12.63 9.64
CA VAL A 178 8.59 -11.98 9.02
C VAL A 178 9.87 -12.77 9.27
N ARG A 179 10.14 -13.12 10.54
CA ARG A 179 11.30 -13.94 10.90
C ARG A 179 11.28 -15.30 10.22
N HIS A 180 10.11 -15.93 10.14
CA HIS A 180 9.97 -17.20 9.45
C HIS A 180 10.31 -17.08 7.97
N CYS A 181 9.80 -16.04 7.27
CA CYS A 181 10.18 -15.76 5.89
C CYS A 181 11.70 -15.58 5.72
N MET A 182 12.33 -14.80 6.59
CA MET A 182 13.77 -14.55 6.53
C MET A 182 14.59 -15.82 6.80
N ASN A 183 14.18 -16.64 7.78
CA ASN A 183 14.80 -17.94 8.07
C ASN A 183 14.70 -18.89 6.87
N CYS A 184 13.62 -18.83 6.10
CA CYS A 184 13.44 -19.57 4.84
C CYS A 184 14.19 -18.94 3.66
N GLY A 185 14.93 -17.85 3.86
CA GLY A 185 15.75 -17.19 2.84
C GLY A 185 14.98 -16.33 1.85
N ILE A 186 13.86 -15.72 2.27
CA ILE A 186 13.14 -14.70 1.50
C ILE A 186 12.94 -13.46 2.35
N ILE A 187 13.27 -12.28 1.79
CA ILE A 187 13.09 -11.00 2.48
C ILE A 187 11.73 -10.44 2.09
N PRO A 188 10.76 -10.32 3.02
CA PRO A 188 9.45 -9.78 2.71
C PRO A 188 9.49 -8.26 2.53
N VAL A 189 8.58 -7.72 1.74
CA VAL A 189 8.27 -6.28 1.75
C VAL A 189 7.31 -6.01 2.91
N LEU A 190 7.61 -5.02 3.75
CA LEU A 190 6.76 -4.70 4.91
C LEU A 190 5.88 -3.50 4.61
N LEU A 191 4.57 -3.70 4.70
CA LEU A 191 3.57 -2.62 4.61
C LEU A 191 3.20 -2.15 6.01
N LEU A 192 3.61 -0.92 6.34
CA LEU A 192 3.46 -0.37 7.68
C LEU A 192 2.22 0.53 7.79
N PRO A 193 1.38 0.45 8.83
CA PRO A 193 0.33 1.42 9.10
C PRO A 193 0.91 2.73 9.68
N GLY A 194 0.21 3.85 9.48
CA GLY A 194 0.68 5.16 9.96
C GLY A 194 1.79 5.81 9.11
N GLY A 195 2.53 6.77 9.63
CA GLY A 195 3.70 7.41 9.02
C GLY A 195 5.01 6.67 9.29
N LEU A 196 6.05 6.81 8.44
CA LEU A 196 7.35 6.16 8.65
C LEU A 196 8.04 6.64 9.92
N ASP A 197 7.86 7.90 10.28
CA ASP A 197 8.36 8.52 11.51
C ASP A 197 7.95 7.76 12.76
N GLY A 198 6.67 7.39 12.90
CA GLY A 198 6.16 6.63 14.04
C GLY A 198 6.74 5.22 14.18
N PHE A 199 7.38 4.68 13.14
CA PHE A 199 8.03 3.37 13.19
C PHE A 199 9.56 3.45 13.30
N LEU A 200 10.17 4.51 12.75
CA LEU A 200 11.62 4.64 12.71
C LEU A 200 12.18 5.50 13.86
N LEU A 201 11.36 6.38 14.44
CA LEU A 201 11.79 7.27 15.53
C LEU A 201 11.28 6.85 16.91
N ASP A 202 10.31 5.93 16.98
CA ASP A 202 9.79 5.45 18.26
C ASP A 202 10.74 4.41 18.86
N ALA A 203 11.41 4.76 19.97
CA ALA A 203 12.34 3.88 20.67
C ALA A 203 11.63 2.64 21.27
N ASP A 204 10.35 2.75 21.58
CA ASP A 204 9.53 1.66 22.16
C ASP A 204 8.76 0.88 21.06
N ASN A 205 9.12 1.07 19.79
CA ASN A 205 8.46 0.37 18.70
C ASN A 205 8.60 -1.15 18.82
N PRO A 206 7.49 -1.89 19.02
CA PRO A 206 7.53 -3.34 19.22
C PRO A 206 7.99 -4.13 17.97
N TYR A 207 8.16 -3.46 16.84
CA TYR A 207 8.58 -4.06 15.57
C TYR A 207 10.01 -3.67 15.18
N ALA A 208 10.72 -2.89 16.00
CA ALA A 208 12.03 -2.33 15.64
C ALA A 208 13.02 -3.39 15.14
N ASP A 209 13.04 -4.55 15.79
CA ASP A 209 13.91 -5.68 15.44
C ASP A 209 13.68 -6.16 13.99
N ILE A 210 12.44 -6.49 13.63
CA ILE A 210 12.15 -6.97 12.26
C ILE A 210 12.31 -5.88 11.19
N LEU A 211 12.14 -4.61 11.54
CA LEU A 211 12.42 -3.50 10.63
C LEU A 211 13.91 -3.39 10.34
N CYS A 212 14.75 -3.49 11.39
CA CYS A 212 16.20 -3.51 11.25
C CYS A 212 16.66 -4.72 10.42
N ASP A 213 16.21 -5.93 10.78
CA ASP A 213 16.57 -7.17 10.07
C ASP A 213 16.26 -7.07 8.56
N VAL A 214 15.06 -6.56 8.20
CA VAL A 214 14.65 -6.39 6.79
C VAL A 214 15.49 -5.32 6.09
N MET A 215 15.82 -4.22 6.77
CA MET A 215 16.64 -3.16 6.18
C MET A 215 18.10 -3.58 5.98
N GLU A 216 18.70 -4.31 6.94
CA GLU A 216 20.06 -4.86 6.81
C GLU A 216 20.18 -5.87 5.67
N ALA A 217 19.07 -6.52 5.32
CA ALA A 217 18.99 -7.47 4.21
C ALA A 217 18.64 -6.81 2.84
N ASP A 218 18.81 -5.50 2.67
CA ASP A 218 18.44 -4.72 1.47
C ASP A 218 16.93 -4.86 1.11
N GLY A 219 16.09 -4.92 2.13
CA GLY A 219 14.65 -5.04 1.99
C GLY A 219 13.93 -3.72 1.73
N LEU A 220 12.60 -3.72 1.89
CA LEU A 220 11.75 -2.56 1.65
C LEU A 220 10.69 -2.39 2.73
N LEU A 221 10.64 -1.21 3.32
CA LEU A 221 9.52 -0.71 4.12
C LEU A 221 8.68 0.23 3.26
N VAL A 222 7.37 0.02 3.21
CA VAL A 222 6.45 0.83 2.39
C VAL A 222 5.22 1.27 3.17
N LYS A 223 4.72 2.46 2.88
CA LYS A 223 3.53 3.06 3.46
C LYS A 223 2.72 3.83 2.45
N VAL A 224 1.44 3.92 2.72
CA VAL A 224 0.48 4.72 1.92
C VAL A 224 0.08 6.04 2.62
N ASN A 225 0.45 6.19 3.88
CA ASN A 225 0.19 7.42 4.65
C ASN A 225 1.46 8.27 4.71
N PRO A 226 1.35 9.61 4.63
CA PRO A 226 2.49 10.51 4.74
C PRO A 226 3.11 10.46 6.15
N PRO A 227 4.33 10.99 6.33
CA PRO A 227 4.90 11.23 7.66
C PRO A 227 3.95 12.06 8.53
N GLY A 228 4.04 11.89 9.85
CA GLY A 228 3.18 12.55 10.83
C GLY A 228 1.84 11.84 11.12
N VAL A 229 1.44 10.88 10.32
CA VAL A 229 0.20 10.10 10.56
C VAL A 229 0.45 9.03 11.62
N LYS A 230 -0.13 9.20 12.81
CA LYS A 230 -0.03 8.24 13.91
C LYS A 230 -0.79 6.95 13.61
N GLN A 231 -0.26 5.82 14.09
CA GLN A 231 -0.94 4.55 14.01
C GLN A 231 -2.22 4.58 14.87
N SER A 232 -3.32 4.12 14.29
CA SER A 232 -4.62 3.98 14.94
C SER A 232 -5.43 2.88 14.25
N LYS A 233 -6.48 2.37 14.90
CA LYS A 233 -7.34 1.34 14.31
C LYS A 233 -7.89 1.72 12.91
N PRO A 234 -8.41 2.94 12.67
CA PRO A 234 -8.81 3.36 11.32
C PRO A 234 -7.67 3.37 10.30
N VAL A 235 -6.45 3.76 10.72
CA VAL A 235 -5.27 3.78 9.86
C VAL A 235 -4.84 2.36 9.49
N VAL A 236 -4.87 1.41 10.43
CA VAL A 236 -4.61 -0.01 10.19
C VAL A 236 -5.62 -0.57 9.18
N ILE A 237 -6.92 -0.33 9.37
CA ILE A 237 -7.98 -0.76 8.46
C ILE A 237 -7.73 -0.18 7.05
N LYS A 238 -7.46 1.11 6.95
CA LYS A 238 -7.14 1.76 5.67
C LYS A 238 -5.91 1.14 5.00
N THR A 239 -4.88 0.77 5.76
CA THR A 239 -3.69 0.10 5.24
C THR A 239 -4.04 -1.26 4.63
N LEU A 240 -4.90 -2.04 5.30
CA LEU A 240 -5.37 -3.33 4.77
C LEU A 240 -6.15 -3.18 3.46
N LEU A 241 -6.94 -2.12 3.27
CA LEU A 241 -7.62 -1.84 2.00
C LEU A 241 -6.64 -1.63 0.83
N HIS A 242 -5.43 -1.14 1.11
CA HIS A 242 -4.41 -0.91 0.08
C HIS A 242 -3.64 -2.16 -0.32
N VAL A 243 -3.75 -3.27 0.42
CA VAL A 243 -3.07 -4.54 0.11
C VAL A 243 -3.37 -4.99 -1.32
N ALA A 244 -4.62 -4.85 -1.77
CA ALA A 244 -5.04 -5.22 -3.12
C ALA A 244 -4.36 -4.37 -4.23
N GLY A 245 -3.86 -3.19 -3.89
CA GLY A 245 -3.07 -2.37 -4.83
C GLY A 245 -1.68 -2.92 -5.10
N PHE A 246 -1.11 -3.69 -4.15
CA PHE A 246 0.22 -4.29 -4.28
C PHE A 246 0.20 -5.67 -4.93
N SER A 247 -0.80 -6.48 -4.64
CA SER A 247 -0.86 -7.86 -5.11
C SER A 247 -2.30 -8.31 -5.44
N PRO A 248 -2.50 -9.06 -6.53
CA PRO A 248 -3.79 -9.69 -6.84
C PRO A 248 -4.08 -10.92 -5.99
N ASN A 249 -3.12 -11.37 -5.19
CA ASN A 249 -3.22 -12.58 -4.39
C ASN A 249 -3.04 -12.28 -2.91
N VAL A 250 -3.82 -12.93 -2.06
CA VAL A 250 -3.68 -12.83 -0.60
C VAL A 250 -3.82 -14.20 0.05
N ILE A 251 -2.90 -14.51 0.95
CA ILE A 251 -3.08 -15.60 1.92
C ILE A 251 -3.43 -15.00 3.28
N THR A 252 -4.38 -15.59 3.94
CA THR A 252 -4.84 -15.14 5.25
C THR A 252 -4.82 -16.27 6.25
N TYR A 253 -4.11 -16.04 7.36
CA TYR A 253 -3.99 -16.94 8.52
C TYR A 253 -4.92 -16.41 9.61
N TYR A 254 -6.23 -16.59 9.45
CA TYR A 254 -7.22 -15.95 10.30
C TYR A 254 -7.93 -16.87 11.27
N THR A 255 -8.24 -16.30 12.44
CA THR A 255 -9.37 -16.67 13.28
C THR A 255 -10.38 -15.53 13.33
N LEU A 256 -11.67 -15.82 13.32
CA LEU A 256 -12.79 -14.93 13.00
C LEU A 256 -13.19 -13.86 14.03
N SER A 257 -12.45 -13.59 15.06
CA SER A 257 -13.03 -12.82 16.17
C SER A 257 -12.87 -11.29 16.09
N GLU A 258 -12.25 -10.74 15.02
CA GLU A 258 -11.92 -9.31 15.02
C GLU A 258 -12.17 -8.65 13.67
N GLY A 259 -12.97 -7.57 13.64
CA GLY A 259 -13.42 -6.82 12.47
C GLY A 259 -12.35 -6.23 11.52
N GLN A 260 -11.05 -6.49 11.74
CA GLN A 260 -10.00 -6.26 10.76
C GLN A 260 -9.97 -7.31 9.67
N SER A 261 -10.34 -8.56 10.03
CA SER A 261 -10.44 -9.70 9.12
C SER A 261 -11.51 -9.48 8.08
N ASP A 262 -12.68 -9.03 8.52
CA ASP A 262 -13.82 -8.79 7.64
C ASP A 262 -13.49 -7.74 6.59
N THR A 263 -12.84 -6.65 7.01
CA THR A 263 -12.43 -5.58 6.09
C THR A 263 -11.44 -6.06 5.02
N MET A 264 -10.49 -6.93 5.39
CA MET A 264 -9.53 -7.47 4.42
C MET A 264 -10.24 -8.39 3.41
N PHE A 265 -11.15 -9.25 3.88
CA PHE A 265 -11.94 -10.11 3.00
C PHE A 265 -12.87 -9.33 2.08
N GLU A 266 -13.58 -8.33 2.60
CA GLU A 266 -14.44 -7.44 1.80
C GLU A 266 -13.61 -6.69 0.74
N SER A 267 -12.42 -6.21 1.11
CA SER A 267 -11.49 -5.58 0.17
C SER A 267 -11.01 -6.57 -0.91
N ALA A 268 -10.65 -7.79 -0.51
CA ALA A 268 -10.24 -8.84 -1.45
C ALA A 268 -11.35 -9.17 -2.45
N ILE A 269 -12.59 -9.20 -1.98
CA ILE A 269 -13.78 -9.44 -2.81
C ILE A 269 -13.97 -8.28 -3.80
N ALA A 270 -14.01 -7.04 -3.30
CA ALA A 270 -14.23 -5.84 -4.11
C ALA A 270 -13.18 -5.73 -5.24
N ASN A 271 -11.95 -6.15 -4.95
CA ASN A 271 -10.82 -6.09 -5.88
C ASN A 271 -10.55 -7.40 -6.64
N LYS A 272 -11.44 -8.39 -6.52
CA LYS A 272 -11.32 -9.70 -7.20
C LYS A 272 -9.99 -10.42 -6.95
N MET A 273 -9.43 -10.24 -5.74
CA MET A 273 -8.22 -10.95 -5.35
C MET A 273 -8.46 -12.45 -5.25
N GLN A 274 -7.44 -13.23 -5.61
CA GLN A 274 -7.40 -14.66 -5.27
C GLN A 274 -7.09 -14.80 -3.78
N VAL A 275 -7.99 -15.41 -3.03
CA VAL A 275 -7.84 -15.62 -1.59
C VAL A 275 -7.42 -17.05 -1.30
N PHE A 276 -6.33 -17.21 -0.55
CA PHE A 276 -5.84 -18.49 -0.06
C PHE A 276 -6.03 -18.58 1.45
N VAL A 277 -6.44 -19.73 1.93
CA VAL A 277 -6.69 -20.00 3.35
C VAL A 277 -6.09 -21.36 3.72
N PRO A 278 -5.30 -21.46 4.81
CA PRO A 278 -4.85 -22.75 5.33
C PRO A 278 -6.01 -23.68 5.72
N ASP A 279 -5.99 -24.93 5.26
CA ASP A 279 -7.07 -25.91 5.48
C ASP A 279 -7.21 -26.32 6.96
N ASN A 280 -6.12 -26.29 7.73
CA ASN A 280 -6.12 -26.53 9.17
C ASN A 280 -6.98 -25.52 9.95
N LEU A 281 -7.13 -24.29 9.48
CA LEU A 281 -8.00 -23.27 10.08
C LEU A 281 -9.49 -23.59 9.89
N VAL A 282 -9.83 -24.36 8.86
CA VAL A 282 -11.20 -24.81 8.59
C VAL A 282 -11.57 -26.00 9.47
N SER A 283 -10.65 -26.96 9.63
CA SER A 283 -10.86 -28.19 10.39
C SER A 283 -10.92 -27.98 11.90
N SER A 284 -10.32 -26.92 12.42
CA SER A 284 -10.32 -26.61 13.88
C SER A 284 -11.65 -26.05 14.39
N GLY A 285 -12.69 -25.96 13.54
CA GLY A 285 -13.99 -25.41 13.93
C GLY A 285 -13.95 -23.90 14.24
N THR A 286 -12.79 -23.31 14.16
CA THR A 286 -12.61 -21.86 14.33
C THR A 286 -13.07 -21.15 13.08
N CYS A 287 -14.35 -20.91 13.03
CA CYS A 287 -15.02 -19.77 12.44
C CYS A 287 -15.01 -19.48 10.94
N LEU A 288 -14.14 -20.01 10.10
CA LEU A 288 -14.30 -19.85 8.64
C LEU A 288 -15.55 -20.56 8.13
N SER A 289 -15.99 -21.66 8.80
CA SER A 289 -17.22 -22.39 8.43
C SER A 289 -18.51 -21.56 8.60
N GLN A 290 -18.48 -20.50 9.42
CA GLN A 290 -19.61 -19.60 9.64
C GLN A 290 -19.53 -18.30 8.82
N ASN A 291 -18.36 -18.00 8.24
CA ASN A 291 -18.20 -16.79 7.41
C ASN A 291 -18.75 -17.02 6.01
N PRO A 292 -19.52 -16.07 5.44
CA PRO A 292 -19.94 -16.12 4.03
C PRO A 292 -18.80 -16.35 3.04
N VAL A 293 -17.56 -15.96 3.39
CA VAL A 293 -16.35 -16.16 2.58
C VAL A 293 -16.03 -17.66 2.39
N SER A 294 -16.25 -18.52 3.39
CA SER A 294 -15.97 -19.96 3.30
C SER A 294 -16.84 -20.71 2.26
N LYS A 295 -17.97 -20.10 1.87
CA LYS A 295 -18.88 -20.65 0.85
C LYS A 295 -18.57 -20.15 -0.56
N ARG A 296 -17.55 -19.31 -0.73
CA ARG A 296 -17.23 -18.70 -2.03
C ARG A 296 -16.35 -19.62 -2.85
N LYS A 297 -16.65 -19.68 -4.16
CA LYS A 297 -15.89 -20.50 -5.14
C LYS A 297 -14.50 -19.94 -5.46
N ASP A 298 -14.23 -18.70 -5.08
CA ASP A 298 -12.98 -17.97 -5.34
C ASP A 298 -11.97 -18.08 -4.18
N VAL A 299 -12.29 -18.79 -3.11
CA VAL A 299 -11.38 -19.10 -2.00
C VAL A 299 -10.72 -20.46 -2.24
N VAL A 300 -9.40 -20.50 -2.21
CA VAL A 300 -8.60 -21.72 -2.34
C VAL A 300 -8.07 -22.15 -0.98
N TYR A 301 -8.43 -23.36 -0.57
CA TYR A 301 -7.95 -23.97 0.66
C TYR A 301 -6.62 -24.66 0.43
N LEU A 302 -5.60 -24.27 1.20
CA LEU A 302 -4.25 -24.79 1.08
C LEU A 302 -4.02 -25.92 2.06
N LYS A 303 -3.68 -27.10 1.55
CA LYS A 303 -3.26 -28.27 2.34
C LYS A 303 -1.75 -28.22 2.57
N GLN A 304 -1.29 -28.89 3.63
CA GLN A 304 0.14 -29.05 3.88
C GLN A 304 0.85 -29.67 2.65
N GLY A 305 2.01 -29.13 2.30
CA GLY A 305 2.75 -29.53 1.10
C GLY A 305 2.28 -28.90 -0.23
N PHE A 306 1.31 -27.98 -0.19
CA PHE A 306 0.83 -27.30 -1.40
C PHE A 306 1.89 -26.31 -1.96
N LYS A 307 2.14 -26.40 -3.27
CA LYS A 307 3.03 -25.46 -3.98
C LYS A 307 2.22 -24.41 -4.72
N ILE A 308 2.38 -23.15 -4.32
CA ILE A 308 1.59 -22.02 -4.82
C ILE A 308 2.03 -21.53 -6.22
N CYS A 309 3.23 -21.89 -6.67
CA CYS A 309 3.84 -21.33 -7.90
C CYS A 309 2.98 -21.42 -9.17
N GLY A 310 2.11 -22.40 -9.28
CA GLY A 310 1.17 -22.55 -10.42
C GLY A 310 -0.01 -21.58 -10.41
N LEU A 311 -0.31 -20.94 -9.27
CA LEU A 311 -1.47 -20.07 -9.07
C LEU A 311 -1.13 -18.57 -9.05
N LEU A 312 0.15 -18.22 -8.93
CA LEU A 312 0.63 -16.83 -8.85
C LEU A 312 1.04 -16.26 -10.23
N ARG A 313 0.30 -16.57 -11.27
CA ARG A 313 0.60 -16.08 -12.64
C ARG A 313 0.20 -14.62 -12.82
#